data_078cec587f7e41f570a04a72118743ec
#
_entry.id   078cec587f7e41f570a04a72118743ec
#
_cell.length_a   1.000
_cell.length_b   1.000
_cell.length_c   1.000
_cell.angle_alpha   90.00
_cell.angle_beta   90.00
_cell.angle_gamma   90.00
#
_symmetry.space_group_name_H-M   'P 1'
#
loop_
_entity.id
_entity.type
_entity.pdbx_description
1 polymer ?
#
loop_
_entity_poly.entity_id
_entity_poly.type
_entity_poly.pdbx_seq_one_letter_code
_entity_poly.pdbx_strand_id
1 'polypeptide(L)'
;MSASSPLWSSILADPSPNPGLWGEALVGQWLVDTGWEIKAQRWRCPWGEIDLIAGQSGYTTQSNLFVKGGDSPHLVRSEGGLLAFVEVKTRSPRSWDAGGLLAISSGKQAKLIQTAQLFLAEHPEFAEWPCRFDVALVQYQRQRRSPQSGGNLPGDRPGQPSPPQNPVCLGQPQPIGDYYFTLHDYICGAFDA
;
A
#
# COMPACT_ATOMS: atom_id res chain seq x y z
N MET A 1 -23.20 -11.42 1.08
CA MET A 1 -22.09 -11.95 1.93
C MET A 1 -20.82 -11.49 1.25
N SER A 2 -20.20 -10.41 1.75
CA SER A 2 -18.96 -9.87 1.19
C SER A 2 -17.82 -10.80 1.59
N ALA A 3 -17.21 -11.49 0.62
CA ALA A 3 -16.00 -12.26 0.85
C ALA A 3 -14.94 -11.31 1.39
N SER A 4 -14.43 -11.58 2.60
CA SER A 4 -13.33 -10.80 3.17
C SER A 4 -12.15 -10.84 2.19
N SER A 5 -11.70 -9.69 1.75
CA SER A 5 -10.53 -9.57 0.89
C SER A 5 -9.34 -10.31 1.53
N PRO A 6 -8.54 -11.05 0.75
CA PRO A 6 -7.33 -11.74 1.24
C PRO A 6 -6.40 -10.83 2.06
N LEU A 7 -6.41 -9.53 1.73
CA LEU A 7 -5.65 -8.47 2.42
C LEU A 7 -5.90 -8.41 3.93
N TRP A 8 -7.12 -8.71 4.36
CA TRP A 8 -7.54 -8.59 5.77
C TRP A 8 -7.53 -9.91 6.52
N SER A 9 -7.39 -11.04 5.83
CA SER A 9 -7.49 -12.39 6.44
C SER A 9 -6.43 -12.62 7.51
N SER A 10 -5.18 -12.24 7.29
CA SER A 10 -4.09 -12.37 8.25
C SER A 10 -4.26 -11.45 9.46
N ILE A 11 -4.83 -10.25 9.25
CA ILE A 11 -5.09 -9.26 10.29
C ILE A 11 -6.23 -9.71 11.20
N LEU A 12 -7.27 -10.30 10.62
CA LEU A 12 -8.42 -10.81 11.37
C LEU A 12 -8.06 -12.06 12.17
N ALA A 13 -7.05 -12.82 11.73
CA ALA A 13 -6.57 -14.01 12.42
C ALA A 13 -5.65 -13.70 13.61
N ASP A 14 -4.95 -12.56 13.59
CA ASP A 14 -4.07 -12.12 14.69
C ASP A 14 -4.68 -10.92 15.41
N PRO A 15 -5.21 -11.07 16.62
CA PRO A 15 -5.80 -9.97 17.38
C PRO A 15 -4.78 -8.97 17.91
N SER A 16 -3.48 -9.23 17.77
CA SER A 16 -2.43 -8.33 18.25
C SER A 16 -2.37 -7.06 17.41
N PRO A 17 -2.43 -5.87 18.05
CA PRO A 17 -2.34 -4.61 17.30
C PRO A 17 -0.98 -4.48 16.62
N ASN A 18 -0.96 -4.56 15.31
CA ASN A 18 0.24 -4.31 14.51
C ASN A 18 -0.05 -3.20 13.49
N PRO A 19 0.25 -1.92 13.84
CA PRO A 19 -0.01 -0.80 12.95
C PRO A 19 0.66 -0.91 11.58
N GLY A 20 1.81 -1.57 11.48
CA GLY A 20 2.49 -1.82 10.20
C GLY A 20 1.62 -2.65 9.27
N LEU A 21 1.17 -3.82 9.73
CA LEU A 21 0.31 -4.72 8.95
C LEU A 21 -1.03 -4.07 8.56
N TRP A 22 -1.60 -3.27 9.47
CA TRP A 22 -2.86 -2.58 9.18
C TRP A 22 -2.67 -1.48 8.15
N GLY A 23 -1.53 -0.78 8.16
CA GLY A 23 -1.16 0.17 7.13
C GLY A 23 -0.95 -0.49 5.77
N GLU A 24 -0.27 -1.63 5.73
CA GLU A 24 -0.09 -2.42 4.50
C GLU A 24 -1.46 -2.86 3.91
N ALA A 25 -2.38 -3.34 4.75
CA ALA A 25 -3.70 -3.74 4.31
C ALA A 25 -4.55 -2.55 3.81
N LEU A 26 -4.44 -1.38 4.46
CA LEU A 26 -5.10 -0.15 4.02
C LEU A 26 -4.61 0.26 2.63
N VAL A 27 -3.29 0.25 2.40
CA VAL A 27 -2.69 0.57 1.10
C VAL A 27 -3.10 -0.45 0.04
N GLY A 28 -3.07 -1.74 0.39
CA GLY A 28 -3.55 -2.79 -0.50
C GLY A 28 -5.01 -2.60 -0.91
N GLN A 29 -5.88 -2.23 0.03
CA GLN A 29 -7.29 -1.92 -0.26
C GLN A 29 -7.42 -0.71 -1.19
N TRP A 30 -6.67 0.37 -0.92
CA TRP A 30 -6.65 1.53 -1.80
C TRP A 30 -6.21 1.19 -3.23
N LEU A 31 -5.19 0.36 -3.38
CA LEU A 31 -4.75 -0.12 -4.69
C LEU A 31 -5.86 -0.88 -5.41
N VAL A 32 -6.57 -1.80 -4.72
CA VAL A 32 -7.71 -2.52 -5.28
C VAL A 32 -8.85 -1.56 -5.67
N ASP A 33 -9.19 -0.61 -4.79
CA ASP A 33 -10.23 0.38 -5.03
C ASP A 33 -9.90 1.30 -6.23
N THR A 34 -8.61 1.46 -6.55
CA THR A 34 -8.11 2.25 -7.70
C THR A 34 -7.80 1.39 -8.94
N GLY A 35 -8.20 0.12 -8.94
CA GLY A 35 -8.15 -0.75 -10.11
C GLY A 35 -6.84 -1.54 -10.28
N TRP A 36 -6.04 -1.66 -9.22
CA TRP A 36 -4.88 -2.54 -9.18
C TRP A 36 -5.25 -3.92 -8.67
N GLU A 37 -4.55 -4.94 -9.15
CA GLU A 37 -4.63 -6.30 -8.64
C GLU A 37 -3.41 -6.59 -7.75
N ILE A 38 -3.63 -7.05 -6.54
CA ILE A 38 -2.52 -7.45 -5.66
C ILE A 38 -1.99 -8.80 -6.12
N LYS A 39 -0.73 -8.82 -6.54
CA LYS A 39 -0.02 -10.02 -6.99
C LYS A 39 0.65 -10.75 -5.83
N ALA A 40 1.18 -10.00 -4.86
CA ALA A 40 1.75 -10.56 -3.64
C ALA A 40 1.69 -9.57 -2.48
N GLN A 41 1.67 -10.12 -1.26
CA GLN A 41 1.78 -9.37 -0.01
C GLN A 41 2.93 -9.94 0.78
N ARG A 42 3.78 -9.06 1.36
CA ARG A 42 4.91 -9.43 2.19
C ARG A 42 5.76 -10.52 1.55
N TRP A 43 6.06 -10.32 0.28
CA TRP A 43 6.88 -11.27 -0.46
C TRP A 43 8.32 -11.23 0.04
N ARG A 44 8.83 -12.39 0.45
CA ARG A 44 10.10 -12.51 1.16
C ARG A 44 11.11 -13.34 0.39
N CYS A 45 12.36 -12.88 0.45
CA CYS A 45 13.51 -13.63 -0.04
C CYS A 45 14.73 -13.39 0.88
N PRO A 46 15.89 -14.03 0.65
CA PRO A 46 17.08 -13.80 1.46
C PRO A 46 17.58 -12.33 1.45
N TRP A 47 17.22 -11.53 0.46
CA TRP A 47 17.65 -10.14 0.33
C TRP A 47 16.73 -9.16 1.08
N GLY A 48 15.49 -9.53 1.32
CA GLY A 48 14.54 -8.68 2.00
C GLY A 48 13.09 -9.05 1.80
N GLU A 49 12.22 -8.07 2.03
CA GLU A 49 10.78 -8.17 1.91
C GLU A 49 10.26 -6.97 1.11
N ILE A 50 9.25 -7.19 0.27
CA ILE A 50 8.43 -6.15 -0.37
C ILE A 50 7.04 -6.24 0.24
N ASP A 51 6.52 -5.13 0.74
CA ASP A 51 5.24 -5.11 1.48
C ASP A 51 4.07 -5.48 0.57
N LEU A 52 3.99 -4.87 -0.63
CA LEU A 52 2.96 -5.16 -1.62
C LEU A 52 3.57 -5.18 -3.02
N ILE A 53 3.11 -6.13 -3.83
CA ILE A 53 3.36 -6.17 -5.28
C ILE A 53 2.01 -6.10 -5.97
N ALA A 54 1.80 -5.08 -6.79
CA ALA A 54 0.54 -4.83 -7.46
C ALA A 54 0.74 -4.71 -8.96
N GLY A 55 -0.19 -5.25 -9.73
CA GLY A 55 -0.20 -5.20 -11.18
C GLY A 55 -1.46 -4.54 -11.72
N GLN A 56 -1.32 -3.78 -12.79
CA GLN A 56 -2.45 -3.21 -13.53
C GLN A 56 -2.32 -3.60 -14.98
N SER A 57 -3.25 -4.42 -15.48
CA SER A 57 -3.26 -4.91 -16.86
C SER A 57 -3.77 -3.87 -17.84
N GLY A 58 -3.19 -3.84 -19.03
CA GLY A 58 -3.70 -3.06 -20.18
C GLY A 58 -3.36 -1.57 -20.19
N TYR A 59 -2.52 -1.07 -19.25
CA TYR A 59 -2.10 0.33 -19.22
C TYR A 59 -0.61 0.45 -18.95
N THR A 60 0.08 1.15 -19.85
CA THR A 60 1.43 1.64 -19.60
C THR A 60 1.37 3.16 -19.55
N THR A 61 1.72 3.76 -18.42
CA THR A 61 2.00 5.19 -18.37
C THR A 61 3.38 5.43 -18.97
N GLN A 62 3.45 6.06 -20.15
CA GLN A 62 4.70 6.65 -20.62
C GLN A 62 5.00 7.90 -19.80
N SER A 63 5.46 7.72 -18.57
CA SER A 63 5.82 8.85 -17.68
C SER A 63 7.26 9.33 -17.84
N ASN A 64 8.03 8.84 -18.83
CA ASN A 64 9.42 9.25 -19.07
C ASN A 64 9.66 10.03 -20.37
N LEU A 65 8.62 10.48 -21.06
CA LEU A 65 8.77 11.49 -22.08
C LEU A 65 8.40 12.85 -21.49
N PHE A 66 9.41 13.61 -21.05
CA PHE A 66 9.30 15.03 -20.84
C PHE A 66 8.94 15.71 -22.17
N VAL A 67 7.66 15.76 -22.49
CA VAL A 67 7.15 16.65 -23.52
C VAL A 67 6.88 17.98 -22.84
N LYS A 68 7.76 18.95 -23.09
CA LYS A 68 7.49 20.38 -22.83
C LYS A 68 6.26 20.76 -23.65
N GLY A 69 5.10 20.86 -23.00
CA GLY A 69 3.85 21.30 -23.62
C GLY A 69 2.68 20.50 -23.06
N GLY A 70 1.93 21.11 -22.23
CA GLY A 70 0.67 20.90 -21.51
C GLY A 70 -0.36 19.87 -21.97
N ASP A 71 0.01 18.71 -22.44
CA ASP A 71 -0.93 17.64 -22.76
C ASP A 71 -0.90 16.55 -21.69
N SER A 72 -2.10 16.12 -21.30
CA SER A 72 -2.34 15.03 -20.36
C SER A 72 -1.52 13.78 -20.75
N PRO A 73 -1.04 12.97 -19.78
CA PRO A 73 -0.29 11.75 -20.08
C PRO A 73 -1.15 10.84 -20.97
N HIS A 74 -0.71 10.61 -22.18
CA HIS A 74 -1.36 9.68 -23.10
C HIS A 74 -1.15 8.26 -22.56
N LEU A 75 -2.23 7.61 -22.16
CA LEU A 75 -2.26 6.19 -21.82
C LEU A 75 -2.06 5.40 -23.12
N VAL A 76 -0.90 4.81 -23.30
CA VAL A 76 -0.65 3.86 -24.39
C VAL A 76 -1.08 2.48 -23.90
N ARG A 77 -2.01 1.84 -24.61
CA ARG A 77 -2.31 0.43 -24.42
C ARG A 77 -1.08 -0.39 -24.80
N SER A 78 -0.49 -1.09 -23.85
CA SER A 78 0.48 -2.15 -24.13
C SER A 78 -0.21 -3.52 -24.00
N GLU A 79 0.27 -4.51 -24.71
CA GLU A 79 -0.18 -5.90 -24.56
C GLU A 79 0.21 -6.49 -23.18
N GLY A 80 1.03 -5.77 -22.40
CA GLY A 80 1.40 -6.06 -21.02
C GLY A 80 0.62 -5.20 -20.00
N GLY A 81 1.19 -5.08 -18.83
CA GLY A 81 0.69 -4.25 -17.71
C GLY A 81 1.79 -3.40 -17.13
N LEU A 82 1.52 -2.84 -15.97
CA LEU A 82 2.50 -2.15 -15.13
C LEU A 82 2.57 -2.87 -13.79
N LEU A 83 3.78 -3.12 -13.29
CA LEU A 83 4.02 -3.72 -11.99
C LEU A 83 4.59 -2.66 -11.02
N ALA A 84 3.95 -2.53 -9.85
CA ALA A 84 4.42 -1.66 -8.78
C ALA A 84 4.92 -2.50 -7.60
N PHE A 85 6.16 -2.24 -7.18
CA PHE A 85 6.75 -2.74 -5.94
C PHE A 85 6.60 -1.65 -4.89
N VAL A 86 5.77 -1.90 -3.88
CA VAL A 86 5.33 -0.87 -2.94
C VAL A 86 5.93 -1.10 -1.56
N GLU A 87 6.62 -0.10 -1.03
CA GLU A 87 7.04 -0.03 0.37
C GLU A 87 6.06 0.83 1.16
N VAL A 88 5.57 0.31 2.29
CA VAL A 88 4.60 1.01 3.13
C VAL A 88 5.26 1.53 4.41
N LYS A 89 5.19 2.83 4.63
CA LYS A 89 5.71 3.50 5.81
C LYS A 89 4.57 3.93 6.74
N THR A 90 4.30 3.11 7.76
CA THR A 90 3.28 3.42 8.77
C THR A 90 3.94 4.12 9.97
N ARG A 91 3.47 5.30 10.34
CA ARG A 91 4.04 6.17 11.39
C ARG A 91 2.96 6.75 12.27
N SER A 92 3.30 6.96 13.55
CA SER A 92 2.48 7.78 14.44
C SER A 92 2.75 9.27 14.18
N PRO A 93 1.85 10.19 14.57
CA PRO A 93 2.06 11.63 14.38
C PRO A 93 3.34 12.18 15.00
N ARG A 94 3.82 11.54 16.08
CA ARG A 94 5.04 11.97 16.80
C ARG A 94 6.33 11.52 16.11
N SER A 95 6.27 10.49 15.26
CA SER A 95 7.42 9.97 14.49
C SER A 95 7.39 10.42 13.03
N TRP A 96 6.53 11.37 12.71
CA TRP A 96 6.42 11.97 11.39
C TRP A 96 7.40 13.14 11.32
N ASP A 97 8.60 12.90 10.86
CA ASP A 97 9.57 13.96 10.58
C ASP A 97 9.10 14.75 9.36
N ALA A 98 9.39 16.06 9.39
CA ALA A 98 8.94 17.05 8.41
C ALA A 98 9.31 16.78 6.93
N GLY A 99 9.82 15.60 6.65
CA GLY A 99 10.27 15.18 5.33
C GLY A 99 9.86 13.78 4.93
N GLY A 100 8.85 13.14 5.47
CA GLY A 100 8.44 11.74 5.13
C GLY A 100 9.00 11.12 3.83
N LEU A 101 9.52 11.98 2.96
CA LEU A 101 10.26 11.75 1.72
C LEU A 101 11.68 11.19 1.91
N LEU A 102 12.29 11.30 3.09
CA LEU A 102 13.56 10.63 3.41
C LEU A 102 13.35 9.13 3.69
N ALA A 103 12.29 8.61 3.16
CA ALA A 103 11.66 7.40 3.57
C ALA A 103 12.48 6.16 3.29
N ILE A 104 13.32 6.13 2.26
CA ILE A 104 14.06 4.92 1.88
C ILE A 104 15.53 5.24 1.64
N SER A 105 16.39 4.78 2.57
CA SER A 105 17.84 4.89 2.40
C SER A 105 18.32 4.12 1.16
N SER A 106 19.44 4.53 0.57
CA SER A 106 20.05 3.85 -0.57
C SER A 106 20.29 2.36 -0.33
N GLY A 107 20.67 1.97 0.89
CA GLY A 107 20.81 0.57 1.27
C GLY A 107 19.49 -0.21 1.27
N LYS A 108 18.38 0.41 1.64
CA LYS A 108 17.04 -0.22 1.55
C LYS A 108 16.59 -0.27 0.09
N GLN A 109 16.84 0.78 -0.71
CA GLN A 109 16.54 0.77 -2.15
C GLN A 109 17.24 -0.40 -2.85
N ALA A 110 18.55 -0.58 -2.61
CA ALA A 110 19.31 -1.68 -3.20
C ALA A 110 18.71 -3.06 -2.84
N LYS A 111 18.29 -3.24 -1.59
CA LYS A 111 17.61 -4.48 -1.16
C LYS A 111 16.27 -4.68 -1.85
N LEU A 112 15.46 -3.64 -2.00
CA LEU A 112 14.17 -3.71 -2.69
C LEU A 112 14.37 -4.07 -4.16
N ILE A 113 15.38 -3.48 -4.83
CA ILE A 113 15.72 -3.81 -6.23
C ILE A 113 16.12 -5.28 -6.36
N GLN A 114 17.02 -5.78 -5.51
CA GLN A 114 17.43 -7.20 -5.53
C GLN A 114 16.25 -8.13 -5.25
N THR A 115 15.37 -7.74 -4.32
CA THR A 115 14.16 -8.50 -3.99
C THR A 115 13.20 -8.54 -5.19
N ALA A 116 12.99 -7.41 -5.87
CA ALA A 116 12.15 -7.32 -7.05
C ALA A 116 12.70 -8.13 -8.23
N GLN A 117 14.02 -8.11 -8.45
CA GLN A 117 14.68 -8.91 -9.48
C GLN A 117 14.45 -10.41 -9.27
N LEU A 118 14.51 -10.88 -8.01
CA LEU A 118 14.24 -12.28 -7.71
C LEU A 118 12.76 -12.62 -7.92
N PHE A 119 11.84 -11.72 -7.52
CA PHE A 119 10.41 -11.90 -7.80
C PHE A 119 10.16 -12.06 -9.30
N LEU A 120 10.73 -11.19 -10.13
CA LEU A 120 10.57 -11.27 -11.59
C LEU A 120 11.18 -12.56 -12.19
N ALA A 121 12.28 -13.06 -11.64
CA ALA A 121 12.88 -14.32 -12.06
C ALA A 121 11.98 -15.54 -11.73
N GLU A 122 11.23 -15.47 -10.63
CA GLU A 122 10.27 -16.52 -10.23
C GLU A 122 8.91 -16.38 -10.92
N HIS A 123 8.63 -15.21 -11.52
CA HIS A 123 7.36 -14.86 -12.16
C HIS A 123 7.55 -14.39 -13.61
N PRO A 124 7.92 -15.30 -14.53
CA PRO A 124 8.22 -14.95 -15.92
C PRO A 124 7.05 -14.31 -16.67
N GLU A 125 5.82 -14.48 -16.18
CA GLU A 125 4.62 -13.81 -16.71
C GLU A 125 4.66 -12.30 -16.61
N PHE A 126 5.52 -11.75 -15.74
CA PHE A 126 5.72 -10.30 -15.56
C PHE A 126 7.04 -9.79 -16.15
N ALA A 127 7.86 -10.63 -16.81
CA ALA A 127 9.20 -10.27 -17.25
C ALA A 127 9.21 -9.06 -18.20
N GLU A 128 8.17 -8.93 -19.04
CA GLU A 128 8.05 -7.86 -20.03
C GLU A 128 7.23 -6.65 -19.50
N TRP A 129 6.78 -6.71 -18.25
CA TRP A 129 6.01 -5.60 -17.69
C TRP A 129 6.97 -4.49 -17.21
N PRO A 130 6.73 -3.23 -17.61
CA PRO A 130 7.37 -2.10 -16.95
C PRO A 130 7.17 -2.17 -15.44
N CYS A 131 8.24 -1.88 -14.70
CA CYS A 131 8.25 -1.92 -13.25
C CYS A 131 8.56 -0.55 -12.67
N ARG A 132 7.99 -0.24 -11.48
CA ARG A 132 8.34 0.95 -10.71
C ARG A 132 8.36 0.64 -9.22
N PHE A 133 9.08 1.46 -8.47
CA PHE A 133 9.11 1.40 -7.01
C PHE A 133 8.29 2.54 -6.43
N ASP A 134 7.27 2.21 -5.66
CA ASP A 134 6.36 3.17 -5.06
C ASP A 134 6.51 3.19 -3.53
N VAL A 135 6.18 4.32 -2.93
CA VAL A 135 6.18 4.49 -1.46
C VAL A 135 4.83 5.00 -1.01
N ALA A 136 4.22 4.28 -0.10
CA ALA A 136 2.98 4.69 0.55
C ALA A 136 3.26 5.19 1.96
N LEU A 137 2.78 6.40 2.29
CA LEU A 137 2.92 7.00 3.60
C LEU A 137 1.60 6.92 4.35
N VAL A 138 1.58 6.15 5.44
CA VAL A 138 0.41 5.92 6.28
C VAL A 138 0.65 6.50 7.66
N GLN A 139 -0.27 7.35 8.11
CA GLN A 139 -0.29 7.85 9.48
C GLN A 139 -1.35 7.10 10.28
N TYR A 140 -1.03 6.73 11.53
CA TYR A 140 -2.03 6.17 12.44
C TYR A 140 -2.06 6.94 13.76
N GLN A 141 -3.26 7.07 14.34
CA GLN A 141 -3.44 7.67 15.65
C GLN A 141 -4.52 6.93 16.43
N ARG A 142 -4.36 6.81 17.74
CA ARG A 142 -5.34 6.17 18.58
C ARG A 142 -6.61 7.01 18.66
N GLN A 143 -7.78 6.37 18.56
CA GLN A 143 -9.05 7.02 18.75
C GLN A 143 -9.16 7.53 20.20
N ARG A 144 -9.54 8.79 20.38
CA ARG A 144 -9.86 9.31 21.71
C ARG A 144 -11.25 8.81 22.08
N ARG A 145 -11.35 7.89 23.03
CA ARG A 145 -12.64 7.49 23.58
C ARG A 145 -13.23 8.66 24.33
N SER A 146 -14.35 9.20 23.85
CA SER A 146 -15.17 10.09 24.67
C SER A 146 -15.85 9.25 25.78
N PRO A 147 -15.88 9.73 27.04
CA PRO A 147 -16.50 8.98 28.15
C PRO A 147 -18.01 8.72 27.98
N GLN A 148 -18.64 9.32 26.95
CA GLN A 148 -20.10 9.32 26.78
C GLN A 148 -20.62 8.39 25.68
N SER A 149 -19.80 7.68 24.94
CA SER A 149 -20.31 6.72 23.94
C SER A 149 -20.45 5.32 24.53
N GLY A 150 -21.38 5.16 25.46
CA GLY A 150 -21.80 3.88 26.02
C GLY A 150 -22.80 3.12 25.12
N GLY A 151 -22.56 3.01 23.85
CA GLY A 151 -23.38 2.25 22.91
C GLY A 151 -22.54 1.22 22.17
N ASN A 152 -22.23 0.10 22.84
CA ASN A 152 -21.78 -1.09 22.14
C ASN A 152 -22.98 -1.68 21.38
N LEU A 153 -22.93 -1.66 20.04
CA LEU A 153 -23.79 -2.53 19.24
C LEU A 153 -23.42 -3.99 19.57
N PRO A 154 -24.40 -4.90 19.73
CA PRO A 154 -24.14 -6.31 20.03
C PRO A 154 -23.37 -6.93 18.87
N GLY A 155 -22.09 -7.22 19.05
CA GLY A 155 -21.20 -7.85 18.07
C GLY A 155 -19.84 -7.18 17.89
N ASP A 156 -19.69 -5.90 18.24
CA ASP A 156 -18.39 -5.22 18.17
C ASP A 156 -17.58 -5.52 19.44
N ARG A 157 -16.59 -6.39 19.30
CA ARG A 157 -15.53 -6.50 20.31
C ARG A 157 -14.65 -5.26 20.19
N PRO A 158 -14.51 -4.44 21.24
CA PRO A 158 -13.65 -3.27 21.20
C PRO A 158 -12.23 -3.67 20.79
N GLY A 159 -11.68 -3.01 19.77
CA GLY A 159 -10.29 -3.19 19.36
C GLY A 159 -10.04 -4.23 18.24
N GLN A 160 -11.07 -4.96 17.78
CA GLN A 160 -10.87 -5.88 16.66
C GLN A 160 -10.81 -5.09 15.35
N PRO A 161 -9.73 -5.25 14.53
CA PRO A 161 -9.65 -4.58 13.24
C PRO A 161 -10.73 -5.12 12.30
N SER A 162 -11.29 -4.23 11.48
CA SER A 162 -12.21 -4.58 10.40
C SER A 162 -11.80 -3.86 9.12
N PRO A 163 -12.05 -4.48 7.95
CA PRO A 163 -11.83 -3.80 6.68
C PRO A 163 -12.60 -2.47 6.62
N PRO A 164 -12.06 -1.44 5.94
CA PRO A 164 -12.80 -0.23 5.63
C PRO A 164 -14.15 -0.57 4.95
N GLN A 165 -15.22 0.08 5.39
CA GLN A 165 -16.56 -0.12 4.82
C GLN A 165 -16.79 0.72 3.56
N ASN A 166 -16.01 1.79 3.39
CA ASN A 166 -16.03 2.68 2.23
C ASN A 166 -14.70 2.58 1.48
N PRO A 167 -14.67 2.93 0.19
CA PRO A 167 -13.43 3.02 -0.57
C PRO A 167 -12.39 3.88 0.17
N VAL A 168 -11.16 3.41 0.17
CA VAL A 168 -10.05 4.14 0.78
C VAL A 168 -9.68 5.33 -0.10
N CYS A 169 -9.65 6.53 0.49
CA CYS A 169 -9.25 7.75 -0.22
C CYS A 169 -8.03 8.39 0.44
N LEU A 170 -7.16 8.97 -0.38
CA LEU A 170 -6.01 9.75 0.08
C LEU A 170 -6.46 10.87 1.03
N GLY A 171 -5.75 11.03 2.14
CA GLY A 171 -6.01 12.05 3.15
C GLY A 171 -7.24 11.80 4.04
N GLN A 172 -8.03 10.75 3.79
CA GLN A 172 -9.21 10.46 4.59
C GLN A 172 -8.92 9.41 5.67
N PRO A 173 -9.20 9.72 6.96
CA PRO A 173 -9.03 8.76 8.03
C PRO A 173 -10.01 7.60 7.92
N GLN A 174 -9.49 6.37 8.07
CA GLN A 174 -10.26 5.13 8.11
C GLN A 174 -10.17 4.53 9.52
N PRO A 175 -11.30 4.22 10.17
CA PRO A 175 -11.30 3.56 11.48
C PRO A 175 -10.93 2.07 11.29
N ILE A 176 -9.87 1.65 11.99
CA ILE A 176 -9.41 0.26 12.01
C ILE A 176 -9.09 -0.11 13.45
N GLY A 177 -9.90 -0.95 14.07
CA GLY A 177 -9.78 -1.25 15.49
C GLY A 177 -9.91 0.00 16.37
N ASP A 178 -8.97 0.19 17.31
CA ASP A 178 -8.93 1.36 18.19
C ASP A 178 -8.19 2.57 17.59
N TYR A 179 -7.91 2.56 16.28
CA TYR A 179 -7.10 3.58 15.62
C TYR A 179 -7.79 4.17 14.40
N TYR A 180 -7.38 5.37 14.03
CA TYR A 180 -7.60 5.94 12.71
C TYR A 180 -6.32 5.79 11.90
N PHE A 181 -6.44 5.28 10.68
CA PHE A 181 -5.38 5.21 9.69
C PHE A 181 -5.69 6.14 8.54
N THR A 182 -4.68 6.88 8.08
CA THR A 182 -4.82 7.78 6.94
C THR A 182 -3.70 7.46 5.96
N LEU A 183 -4.05 7.07 4.72
CA LEU A 183 -3.09 7.06 3.63
C LEU A 183 -2.84 8.54 3.27
N HIS A 184 -1.72 9.07 3.77
CA HIS A 184 -1.39 10.48 3.65
C HIS A 184 -0.89 10.83 2.26
N ASP A 185 -0.01 9.97 1.71
CA ASP A 185 0.57 10.17 0.39
C ASP A 185 0.92 8.83 -0.27
N TYR A 186 0.95 8.82 -1.61
CA TYR A 186 1.37 7.69 -2.42
C TYR A 186 2.27 8.19 -3.54
N ILE A 187 3.55 7.90 -3.43
CA ILE A 187 4.62 8.41 -4.30
C ILE A 187 4.90 7.36 -5.36
N CYS A 188 4.48 7.62 -6.58
CA CYS A 188 4.78 6.76 -7.73
C CYS A 188 6.20 6.98 -8.21
N GLY A 189 6.94 5.90 -8.52
CA GLY A 189 8.31 6.00 -9.01
C GLY A 189 9.22 6.74 -8.04
N ALA A 190 9.19 6.38 -6.77
CA ALA A 190 9.93 7.07 -5.71
C ALA A 190 11.45 6.96 -5.87
N PHE A 191 11.92 5.95 -6.60
CA PHE A 191 13.32 5.77 -7.00
C PHE A 191 13.41 4.80 -8.20
N ASP A 192 14.51 4.86 -8.94
CA ASP A 192 14.81 4.04 -10.11
C ASP A 192 15.64 2.80 -9.72
N ALA A 193 15.53 1.74 -10.57
CA ALA A 193 16.28 0.49 -10.41
C ALA A 193 17.68 0.58 -11.01
#